data_26b9d3385f4595f3d38e41ddd34dd574
#
_entry.id   26b9d3385f4595f3d38e41ddd34dd574
#
_cell.length_a   1.000
_cell.length_b   1.000
_cell.length_c   1.000
_cell.angle_alpha   90.00
_cell.angle_beta   90.00
_cell.angle_gamma   90.00
#
_symmetry.space_group_name_H-M   'P 1'
#
loop_
_entity.id
_entity.type
_entity.pdbx_description
1 polymer ?
#
loop_
_entity_poly.entity_id
_entity_poly.type
_entity_poly.pdbx_seq_one_letter_code
_entity_poly.pdbx_strand_id
1 'polypeptide(L)'
;MARGKKALGRLLRPLAPARRESGAAGAESSALEAIWQVVCAIPRGRASTYGAVARAAGLPGRARLTGFALRVAPRELNLPWHRVVGAGGRIVFPGGSHEHREQARRLRAEGVQITAGRVARPALTELDEL
;
A
#
# COMPACT_ATOMS: atom_id res chain seq x y z
N MET A 1 -19.30 3.19 -9.06
CA MET A 1 -18.87 3.32 -9.10
C MET A 1 -18.56 3.19 -8.84
N ALA A 2 -18.50 2.94 -8.63
CA ALA A 2 -17.76 3.02 -8.48
C ALA A 2 -17.32 3.03 -8.19
N ARG A 3 -17.18 2.60 -8.00
CA ARG A 3 -16.51 2.64 -7.83
C ARG A 3 -16.23 2.11 -7.39
N GLY A 4 -16.28 1.59 -7.22
CA GLY A 4 -15.55 1.37 -7.04
C GLY A 4 -15.31 0.96 -6.65
N LYS A 5 -15.24 0.34 -6.79
CA LYS A 5 -14.65 0.17 -6.73
C LYS A 5 -14.40 0.05 -6.98
N LYS A 6 -14.30 -0.28 -7.23
CA LYS A 6 -13.76 -0.25 -7.62
C LYS A 6 -13.38 -0.02 -8.06
N ALA A 7 -13.35 -0.22 -8.08
CA ALA A 7 -12.66 0.18 -8.63
C ALA A 7 -12.09 0.33 -8.89
N LEU A 8 -11.72 0.08 -8.96
CA LEU A 8 -11.16 0.40 -9.35
C LEU A 8 -11.12 0.26 -10.06
N GLY A 9 -11.15 -0.08 -10.24
CA GLY A 9 -10.95 -0.01 -10.95
C GLY A 9 -11.31 0.24 -11.56
N ARG A 10 -11.55 0.38 -11.75
CA ARG A 10 -11.81 0.81 -12.25
C ARG A 10 -11.68 1.50 -12.52
N LEU A 11 -11.60 1.79 -12.20
CA LEU A 11 -11.33 2.56 -12.29
C LEU A 11 -10.73 2.83 -12.55
N LEU A 12 -10.37 2.73 -12.56
CA LEU A 12 -9.56 3.19 -12.81
C LEU A 12 -9.11 3.32 -13.65
N ARG A 13 -8.96 3.72 -14.22
CA ARG A 13 -8.45 4.01 -14.96
C ARG A 13 -8.09 4.60 -15.36
N PRO A 14 -8.09 4.87 -15.58
CA PRO A 14 -7.56 5.45 -16.16
C PRO A 14 -7.03 6.33 -16.12
N LEU A 15 -6.82 6.65 -15.97
CA LEU A 15 -6.23 7.46 -15.78
C LEU A 15 -5.47 7.80 -16.67
N ALA A 16 -5.23 7.87 -17.07
CA ALA A 16 -4.73 8.20 -17.85
C ALA A 16 -4.01 8.40 -18.38
N PRO A 17 -3.77 8.49 -18.77
CA PRO A 17 -2.97 8.48 -19.31
C PRO A 17 -2.32 9.21 -19.85
N ALA A 18 -2.16 9.59 -19.84
CA ALA A 18 -1.69 10.17 -20.32
C ALA A 18 -0.76 10.59 -20.50
N ARG A 19 -0.29 10.63 -20.37
CA ARG A 19 0.53 11.02 -20.48
C ARG A 19 1.47 10.70 -20.91
N ARG A 20 1.89 10.71 -21.37
CA ARG A 20 2.78 10.35 -21.79
C ARG A 20 3.68 11.14 -22.00
N GLU A 21 3.80 11.71 -21.54
CA GLU A 21 4.57 12.48 -21.67
C GLU A 21 5.70 12.29 -21.44
N SER A 22 6.21 12.50 -20.99
CA SER A 22 7.30 12.55 -20.96
C SER A 22 8.03 12.14 -20.02
N GLY A 23 8.88 11.65 -20.08
CA GLY A 23 9.91 11.29 -19.46
C GLY A 23 9.82 10.99 -18.03
N ALA A 24 10.48 11.74 -17.23
CA ALA A 24 10.56 11.49 -15.81
C ALA A 24 9.19 11.60 -15.14
N ALA A 25 8.40 12.58 -15.56
CA ALA A 25 7.09 12.78 -14.95
C ALA A 25 6.16 11.63 -15.27
N GLY A 26 6.18 11.14 -16.51
CA GLY A 26 5.35 10.02 -16.88
C GLY A 26 5.77 8.74 -16.20
N ALA A 27 7.09 8.51 -16.09
CA ALA A 27 7.60 7.33 -15.43
C ALA A 27 7.25 7.35 -13.96
N GLU A 28 7.34 8.51 -13.33
CA GLU A 28 7.00 8.61 -11.91
C GLU A 28 5.53 8.35 -11.68
N SER A 29 4.65 8.92 -12.51
CA SER A 29 3.22 8.66 -12.39
C SER A 29 2.89 7.19 -12.55
N SER A 30 3.53 6.52 -13.52
CA SER A 30 3.30 5.10 -13.72
C SER A 30 3.77 4.29 -12.53
N ALA A 31 4.89 4.68 -11.94
CA ALA A 31 5.40 3.97 -10.76
C ALA A 31 4.45 4.11 -9.59
N LEU A 32 3.92 5.31 -9.36
CA LEU A 32 2.97 5.50 -8.26
C LEU A 32 1.71 4.69 -8.50
N GLU A 33 1.20 4.70 -9.71
CA GLU A 33 0.01 3.94 -10.03
C GLU A 33 0.21 2.45 -9.82
N ALA A 34 1.39 1.94 -10.22
CA ALA A 34 1.68 0.52 -10.02
C ALA A 34 1.69 0.17 -8.54
N ILE A 35 2.26 1.04 -7.72
CA ILE A 35 2.28 0.82 -6.27
C ILE A 35 0.86 0.83 -5.71
N TRP A 36 0.05 1.80 -6.12
CA TRP A 36 -1.33 1.89 -5.63
C TRP A 36 -2.11 0.62 -5.97
N GLN A 37 -1.92 0.08 -7.17
CA GLN A 37 -2.60 -1.15 -7.55
C GLN A 37 -2.19 -2.32 -6.68
N VAL A 38 -0.90 -2.42 -6.37
CA VAL A 38 -0.41 -3.49 -5.52
C VAL A 38 -1.01 -3.37 -4.12
N VAL A 39 -1.03 -2.16 -3.57
CA VAL A 39 -1.58 -1.95 -2.23
C VAL A 39 -3.06 -2.34 -2.19
N CYS A 40 -3.80 -1.97 -3.21
CA CYS A 40 -5.21 -2.34 -3.28
C CYS A 40 -5.42 -3.85 -3.30
N ALA A 41 -4.44 -4.61 -3.74
CA ALA A 41 -4.55 -6.06 -3.84
C ALA A 41 -4.24 -6.79 -2.54
N ILE A 42 -3.73 -6.09 -1.53
CA ILE A 42 -3.43 -6.74 -0.25
C ILE A 42 -4.76 -7.12 0.42
N PRO A 43 -4.98 -8.41 0.70
CA PRO A 43 -6.26 -8.82 1.24
C PRO A 43 -6.48 -8.34 2.67
N ARG A 44 -7.74 -8.22 3.02
CA ARG A 44 -8.13 -7.94 4.40
C ARG A 44 -7.54 -9.02 5.32
N GLY A 45 -7.02 -8.60 6.45
CA GLY A 45 -6.44 -9.55 7.41
C GLY A 45 -5.00 -9.90 7.12
N ARG A 46 -4.42 -9.28 6.10
CA ARG A 46 -3.03 -9.52 5.74
C ARG A 46 -2.27 -8.20 5.71
N ALA A 47 -0.97 -8.29 5.79
CA ALA A 47 -0.11 -7.12 5.70
C ALA A 47 1.08 -7.45 4.84
N SER A 48 1.64 -6.44 4.20
CA SER A 48 2.86 -6.60 3.42
C SER A 48 3.81 -5.47 3.76
N THR A 49 5.06 -5.60 3.35
CA THR A 49 6.05 -4.59 3.68
C THR A 49 6.19 -3.58 2.53
N TYR A 50 6.73 -2.40 2.88
CA TYR A 50 7.01 -1.40 1.86
C TYR A 50 7.87 -1.96 0.74
N GLY A 51 8.87 -2.76 1.11
CA GLY A 51 9.77 -3.34 0.10
C GLY A 51 9.07 -4.39 -0.76
N ALA A 52 8.22 -5.21 -0.15
CA ALA A 52 7.49 -6.23 -0.91
C ALA A 52 6.50 -5.58 -1.88
N VAL A 53 5.84 -4.50 -1.44
CA VAL A 53 4.94 -3.76 -2.33
C VAL A 53 5.72 -3.21 -3.53
N ALA A 54 6.87 -2.59 -3.28
CA ALA A 54 7.68 -2.05 -4.36
C ALA A 54 8.10 -3.15 -5.32
N ARG A 55 8.55 -4.29 -4.78
CA ARG A 55 8.99 -5.39 -5.63
C ARG A 55 7.84 -5.92 -6.49
N ALA A 56 6.66 -6.07 -5.90
CA ALA A 56 5.50 -6.54 -6.64
C ALA A 56 5.08 -5.56 -7.73
N ALA A 57 5.36 -4.28 -7.52
CA ALA A 57 5.04 -3.25 -8.50
C ALA A 57 6.10 -3.15 -9.61
N GLY A 58 7.11 -4.03 -9.57
CA GLY A 58 8.17 -3.99 -10.56
C GLY A 58 9.26 -3.00 -10.24
N LEU A 59 9.37 -2.58 -8.98
CA LEU A 59 10.29 -1.54 -8.55
C LEU A 59 11.13 -2.03 -7.37
N PRO A 60 11.87 -3.14 -7.53
CA PRO A 60 12.62 -3.69 -6.41
C PRO A 60 13.60 -2.65 -5.84
N GLY A 61 13.73 -2.66 -4.52
CA GLY A 61 14.62 -1.73 -3.85
C GLY A 61 14.04 -0.34 -3.64
N ARG A 62 12.79 -0.11 -4.00
CA ARG A 62 12.19 1.23 -3.93
C ARG A 62 11.17 1.34 -2.79
N ALA A 63 11.50 0.79 -1.61
CA ALA A 63 10.57 0.85 -0.47
C ALA A 63 10.18 2.28 -0.10
N ARG A 64 11.12 3.22 -0.22
CA ARG A 64 10.81 4.62 0.11
C ARG A 64 9.77 5.20 -0.84
N LEU A 65 9.81 4.77 -2.09
CA LEU A 65 8.83 5.23 -3.06
C LEU A 65 7.43 4.73 -2.68
N THR A 66 7.34 3.52 -2.13
CA THR A 66 6.06 3.04 -1.63
C THR A 66 5.52 3.98 -0.55
N GLY A 67 6.37 4.38 0.39
CA GLY A 67 5.94 5.30 1.43
C GLY A 67 5.46 6.63 0.87
N PHE A 68 6.19 7.17 -0.09
CA PHE A 68 5.79 8.40 -0.74
C PHE A 68 4.46 8.22 -1.48
N ALA A 69 4.31 7.10 -2.19
CA ALA A 69 3.09 6.84 -2.95
C ALA A 69 1.87 6.82 -2.03
N LEU A 70 2.01 6.24 -0.84
CA LEU A 70 0.90 6.21 0.11
C LEU A 70 0.55 7.60 0.61
N ARG A 71 1.57 8.45 0.82
CA ARG A 71 1.31 9.80 1.32
C ARG A 71 0.60 10.68 0.31
N VAL A 72 0.89 10.49 -0.98
CA VAL A 72 0.33 11.36 -2.01
C VAL A 72 -0.86 10.74 -2.73
N ALA A 73 -1.31 9.57 -2.29
CA ALA A 73 -2.42 8.91 -2.96
C ALA A 73 -3.69 9.75 -2.90
N PRO A 74 -4.40 9.87 -4.00
CA PRO A 74 -5.68 10.57 -3.96
C PRO A 74 -6.63 9.88 -2.97
N ARG A 75 -7.36 10.67 -2.21
CA ARG A 75 -8.30 10.13 -1.22
C ARG A 75 -9.32 9.21 -1.85
N GLU A 76 -9.70 9.52 -3.08
CA GLU A 76 -10.71 8.75 -3.79
C GLU A 76 -10.32 7.30 -3.96
N LEU A 77 -9.02 6.99 -3.94
CA LEU A 77 -8.58 5.61 -4.07
C LEU A 77 -8.88 4.80 -2.81
N ASN A 78 -9.01 5.46 -1.68
CA ASN A 78 -9.33 4.80 -0.42
C ASN A 78 -8.43 3.58 -0.18
N LEU A 79 -7.12 3.79 -0.30
CA LEU A 79 -6.15 2.71 -0.21
C LEU A 79 -6.11 2.10 1.19
N PRO A 80 -5.97 0.78 1.30
CA PRO A 80 -5.79 0.16 2.61
C PRO A 80 -4.33 0.33 3.08
N TRP A 81 -3.95 1.59 3.32
CA TRP A 81 -2.58 1.92 3.70
C TRP A 81 -2.15 1.19 4.98
N HIS A 82 -3.12 0.90 5.84
CA HIS A 82 -2.82 0.25 7.12
C HIS A 82 -2.27 -1.17 6.94
N ARG A 83 -2.42 -1.75 5.75
CA ARG A 83 -1.91 -3.09 5.47
C ARG A 83 -0.47 -3.08 4.99
N VAL A 84 0.19 -1.91 4.99
CA VAL A 84 1.59 -1.80 4.59
C VAL A 84 2.41 -1.46 5.83
N VAL A 85 3.39 -2.30 6.12
CA VAL A 85 4.20 -2.15 7.34
C VAL A 85 5.68 -2.21 6.97
N GLY A 86 6.52 -1.97 7.96
CA GLY A 86 7.96 -2.02 7.74
C GLY A 86 8.49 -3.44 7.76
N ALA A 87 9.79 -3.56 7.54
CA ALA A 87 10.46 -4.85 7.52
C ALA A 87 10.18 -5.60 8.82
N GLY A 88 9.93 -6.89 8.69
CA GLY A 88 9.64 -7.72 9.85
C GLY A 88 8.26 -7.48 10.45
N GLY A 89 7.41 -6.74 9.76
CA GLY A 89 6.05 -6.51 10.23
C GLY A 89 5.90 -5.31 11.15
N ARG A 90 6.94 -4.48 11.25
CA ARG A 90 6.93 -3.39 12.22
C ARG A 90 6.08 -2.22 11.74
N ILE A 91 5.25 -1.70 12.63
CA ILE A 91 4.56 -0.42 12.38
C ILE A 91 5.62 0.66 12.48
N VAL A 92 5.78 1.45 11.41
CA VAL A 92 6.91 2.38 11.34
C VAL A 92 6.62 3.73 12.01
N PHE A 93 5.37 4.06 12.25
CA PHE A 93 5.05 5.31 12.94
C PHE A 93 5.51 5.23 14.39
N PRO A 94 5.90 6.35 14.99
CA PRO A 94 6.36 6.32 16.38
C PRO A 94 5.31 5.74 17.32
N GLY A 95 5.75 4.92 18.25
CA GLY A 95 4.85 4.36 19.25
C GLY A 95 4.13 5.46 19.99
N GLY A 96 2.81 5.31 20.19
CA GLY A 96 2.01 6.30 20.85
C GLY A 96 1.51 7.42 19.96
N SER A 97 1.95 7.48 18.71
CA SER A 97 1.43 8.49 17.79
C SER A 97 0.03 8.12 17.34
N HIS A 98 -0.68 9.13 16.84
CA HIS A 98 -2.02 8.90 16.32
C HIS A 98 -1.99 7.89 15.17
N GLU A 99 -1.02 8.04 14.28
CA GLU A 99 -0.92 7.15 13.13
C GLU A 99 -0.64 5.71 13.55
N HIS A 100 0.24 5.54 14.55
CA HIS A 100 0.53 4.19 15.04
C HIS A 100 -0.74 3.54 15.60
N ARG A 101 -1.47 4.28 16.43
CA ARG A 101 -2.68 3.74 17.04
C ARG A 101 -3.74 3.42 15.99
N GLU A 102 -3.89 4.29 15.00
CA GLU A 102 -4.90 4.08 13.97
C GLU A 102 -4.56 2.87 13.11
N GLN A 103 -3.30 2.71 12.74
CA GLN A 103 -2.90 1.56 11.96
C GLN A 103 -3.13 0.27 12.73
N ALA A 104 -2.71 0.24 14.00
CA ALA A 104 -2.90 -0.94 14.83
C ALA A 104 -4.38 -1.25 15.00
N ARG A 105 -5.19 -0.22 15.21
CA ARG A 105 -6.63 -0.41 15.38
C ARG A 105 -7.26 -1.06 14.14
N ARG A 106 -6.90 -0.54 12.97
CA ARG A 106 -7.46 -1.07 11.72
C ARG A 106 -7.03 -2.50 11.47
N LEU A 107 -5.76 -2.81 11.72
CA LEU A 107 -5.26 -4.16 11.52
C LEU A 107 -5.93 -5.13 12.50
N ARG A 108 -6.06 -4.74 13.76
CA ARG A 108 -6.71 -5.60 14.74
C ARG A 108 -8.17 -5.83 14.41
N ALA A 109 -8.83 -4.83 13.85
CA ALA A 109 -10.22 -4.98 13.42
C ALA A 109 -10.36 -6.02 12.31
N GLU A 110 -9.27 -6.29 11.58
CA GLU A 110 -9.25 -7.30 10.54
C GLU A 110 -8.75 -8.65 11.05
N GLY A 111 -8.52 -8.77 12.36
CA GLY A 111 -8.08 -10.02 12.94
C GLY A 111 -6.58 -10.20 13.00
N VAL A 112 -5.80 -9.16 12.67
CA VAL A 112 -4.35 -9.25 12.68
C VAL A 112 -3.85 -9.08 14.11
N GLN A 113 -2.96 -9.97 14.55
CA GLN A 113 -2.35 -9.86 15.86
C GLN A 113 -1.15 -8.96 15.80
N ILE A 114 -1.05 -8.05 16.76
CA ILE A 114 0.05 -7.12 16.87
C ILE A 114 0.60 -7.16 18.28
N THR A 115 1.90 -7.39 18.40
CA THR A 115 2.57 -7.43 19.68
C THR A 115 3.80 -6.56 19.60
N ALA A 116 3.93 -5.62 20.56
CA ALA A 116 5.10 -4.74 20.62
C ALA A 116 5.33 -4.01 19.28
N GLY A 117 4.24 -3.57 18.67
CA GLY A 117 4.33 -2.79 17.42
C GLY A 117 4.65 -3.61 16.18
N ARG A 118 4.54 -4.94 16.26
CA ARG A 118 4.82 -5.79 15.11
C ARG A 118 3.64 -6.69 14.78
N VAL A 119 3.37 -6.78 13.50
CA VAL A 119 2.36 -7.71 12.98
C VAL A 119 2.91 -9.13 13.08
N ALA A 120 2.06 -10.05 13.52
CA ALA A 120 2.46 -11.44 13.64
C ALA A 120 2.77 -12.03 12.26
N ARG A 121 3.79 -12.90 12.22
CA ARG A 121 4.26 -13.47 10.95
C ARG A 121 3.17 -14.07 10.09
N PRO A 122 2.21 -14.84 10.64
CA PRO A 122 1.22 -15.46 9.77
C PRO A 122 0.38 -14.47 8.97
N ALA A 123 0.28 -13.20 9.41
CA ALA A 123 -0.49 -12.21 8.67
C ALA A 123 0.33 -11.52 7.58
N LEU A 124 1.67 -11.66 7.62
CA LEU A 124 2.51 -11.08 6.58
C LEU A 124 2.40 -11.90 5.31
N THR A 125 2.35 -11.23 4.19
CA THR A 125 2.25 -11.92 2.91
C THR A 125 3.32 -11.42 1.96
N GLU A 126 3.86 -12.36 1.20
CA GLU A 126 4.68 -12.03 0.04
C GLU A 126 3.72 -11.85 -1.12
N LEU A 127 3.80 -10.71 -1.73
CA LEU A 127 2.80 -10.36 -2.73
C LEU A 127 2.91 -11.20 -4.00
N ASP A 128 4.01 -11.91 -4.16
CA ASP A 128 4.15 -12.82 -5.27
C ASP A 128 3.12 -13.95 -5.22
N GLU A 129 2.55 -14.17 -4.05
CA GLU A 129 1.59 -15.25 -3.87
C GLU A 129 0.15 -14.83 -4.08
N LEU A 130 -0.07 -13.56 -4.40
CA LEU A 130 -1.42 -13.03 -4.57
C LEU A 130 -1.99 -13.29 -5.97
#